data_85dc9913ea0b4849089386a9ce9997b1
#
_entry.id   85dc9913ea0b4849089386a9ce9997b1
#
_cell.length_a   1.000
_cell.length_b   1.000
_cell.length_c   1.000
_cell.angle_alpha   90.00
_cell.angle_beta   90.00
_cell.angle_gamma   90.00
#
_symmetry.space_group_name_H-M   'P 1'
#
loop_
_entity.id
_entity.type
_entity.pdbx_description
1 polymer ?
#
loop_
_entity_poly.entity_id
_entity_poly.type
_entity_poly.pdbx_seq_one_letter_code
_entity_poly.pdbx_strand_id
1 'polypeptide(L)'
;RFLFPTELLARCGFTFIPNGIDTERFRFHAAVREDVRRELGLTDQFVIGNIGRLCQQKNQSFLLDVLAQAAKLRPGLRLLLIGEGGDLAALKEKAERLGVADRVLFYGTTQHPERLLWAMDVFAFPSLFEGLGIVAIEAQAAGLPVVCSEHVPPEAAVTPLVTRLPLDEGAAAWANALLKLPEAEQTSGAEQVRQGGFDVADVARRIERTYMGSEHGETNDFRRH
;
A
#
# COMPACT_ATOMS: atom_id res chain seq x y z
N ARG A 1 -19.02 -0.35 -11.18
CA ARG A 1 -20.03 -0.55 -12.24
C ARG A 1 -19.37 -1.46 -13.27
N PHE A 2 -19.85 -2.68 -13.39
CA PHE A 2 -19.27 -3.68 -14.30
C PHE A 2 -19.36 -3.21 -15.76
N LEU A 3 -18.29 -3.46 -16.51
CA LEU A 3 -18.23 -3.17 -17.95
C LEU A 3 -19.21 -4.03 -18.78
N PHE A 4 -19.75 -5.10 -18.17
CA PHE A 4 -20.65 -6.05 -18.83
C PHE A 4 -22.01 -6.10 -18.12
N PRO A 5 -23.12 -6.29 -18.87
CA PRO A 5 -24.44 -6.50 -18.28
C PRO A 5 -24.47 -7.74 -17.38
N THR A 6 -25.17 -7.64 -16.25
CA THR A 6 -25.30 -8.74 -15.26
C THR A 6 -25.83 -10.03 -15.88
N GLU A 7 -26.74 -9.91 -16.85
CA GLU A 7 -27.32 -11.02 -17.57
C GLU A 7 -26.30 -11.79 -18.43
N LEU A 8 -25.31 -11.04 -19.01
CA LEU A 8 -24.23 -11.65 -19.78
C LEU A 8 -23.27 -12.42 -18.84
N LEU A 9 -22.95 -11.86 -17.70
CA LEU A 9 -22.08 -12.50 -16.70
C LEU A 9 -22.71 -13.79 -16.15
N ALA A 10 -24.03 -13.78 -15.94
CA ALA A 10 -24.76 -14.97 -15.47
C ALA A 10 -24.78 -16.12 -16.51
N ARG A 11 -24.74 -15.78 -17.82
CA ARG A 11 -24.80 -16.78 -18.91
C ARG A 11 -23.45 -17.33 -19.31
N CYS A 12 -22.39 -16.52 -19.22
CA CYS A 12 -21.06 -16.88 -19.77
C CYS A 12 -20.11 -17.47 -18.74
N GLY A 13 -20.45 -17.43 -17.44
CA GLY A 13 -19.53 -17.66 -16.35
C GLY A 13 -18.55 -16.48 -16.19
N PHE A 14 -18.17 -16.17 -14.96
CA PHE A 14 -17.22 -15.11 -14.64
C PHE A 14 -16.22 -15.63 -13.64
N THR A 15 -14.93 -15.53 -13.97
CA THR A 15 -13.85 -15.85 -13.06
C THR A 15 -13.06 -14.57 -12.77
N PHE A 16 -13.08 -14.13 -11.52
CA PHE A 16 -12.23 -13.02 -11.07
C PHE A 16 -10.81 -13.53 -10.84
N ILE A 17 -9.84 -12.96 -11.55
CA ILE A 17 -8.43 -13.25 -11.38
C ILE A 17 -7.76 -11.93 -10.99
N PRO A 18 -7.29 -11.79 -9.74
CA PRO A 18 -6.59 -10.58 -9.30
C PRO A 18 -5.21 -10.47 -9.95
N ASN A 19 -4.64 -9.25 -9.97
CA ASN A 19 -3.22 -9.10 -10.26
C ASN A 19 -2.41 -9.71 -9.11
N GLY A 20 -1.44 -10.57 -9.44
CA GLY A 20 -0.51 -11.15 -8.48
C GLY A 20 0.72 -10.28 -8.25
N ILE A 21 1.36 -10.46 -7.10
CA ILE A 21 2.69 -9.93 -6.77
C ILE A 21 3.67 -11.08 -6.56
N ASP A 22 4.96 -10.82 -6.69
CA ASP A 22 6.00 -11.77 -6.28
C ASP A 22 6.15 -11.70 -4.77
N THR A 23 5.45 -12.58 -4.06
CA THR A 23 5.41 -12.58 -2.59
C THR A 23 6.77 -12.86 -1.96
N GLU A 24 7.65 -13.62 -2.62
CA GLU A 24 9.00 -13.89 -2.13
C GLU A 24 9.90 -12.65 -2.26
N ARG A 25 9.78 -11.89 -3.33
CA ARG A 25 10.49 -10.63 -3.51
C ARG A 25 10.18 -9.61 -2.40
N PHE A 26 8.93 -9.56 -1.96
CA PHE A 26 8.50 -8.63 -0.92
C PHE A 26 8.65 -9.19 0.51
N ARG A 27 9.08 -10.45 0.67
CA ARG A 27 9.34 -11.04 1.98
C ARG A 27 10.33 -10.19 2.78
N PHE A 28 9.99 -9.85 4.01
CA PHE A 28 10.79 -8.97 4.86
C PHE A 28 12.19 -9.51 5.13
N HIS A 29 13.19 -8.62 5.05
CA HIS A 29 14.60 -8.89 5.32
C HIS A 29 15.19 -7.86 6.29
N ALA A 30 15.34 -8.24 7.56
CA ALA A 30 15.81 -7.35 8.62
C ALA A 30 17.19 -6.73 8.33
N ALA A 31 18.16 -7.51 7.87
CA ALA A 31 19.50 -7.00 7.55
C ALA A 31 19.46 -5.95 6.43
N VAL A 32 18.64 -6.19 5.39
CA VAL A 32 18.50 -5.21 4.30
C VAL A 32 17.78 -3.95 4.77
N ARG A 33 16.81 -4.07 5.68
CA ARG A 33 16.16 -2.92 6.30
C ARG A 33 17.18 -2.00 6.98
N GLU A 34 18.08 -2.57 7.80
CA GLU A 34 19.13 -1.81 8.49
C GLU A 34 20.05 -1.07 7.51
N ASP A 35 20.48 -1.76 6.43
CA ASP A 35 21.33 -1.18 5.40
C ASP A 35 20.63 -0.02 4.68
N VAL A 36 19.40 -0.23 4.21
CA VAL A 36 18.63 0.82 3.49
C VAL A 36 18.34 2.01 4.40
N ARG A 37 17.99 1.79 5.67
CA ARG A 37 17.77 2.89 6.62
C ARG A 37 19.06 3.68 6.86
N ARG A 38 20.22 3.02 6.89
CA ARG A 38 21.53 3.68 6.99
C ARG A 38 21.84 4.47 5.71
N GLU A 39 21.62 3.89 4.52
CA GLU A 39 21.79 4.57 3.23
C GLU A 39 20.94 5.84 3.13
N LEU A 40 19.73 5.83 3.67
CA LEU A 40 18.77 6.94 3.62
C LEU A 40 18.89 7.91 4.81
N GLY A 41 19.77 7.65 5.79
CA GLY A 41 19.88 8.46 7.00
C GLY A 41 18.66 8.38 7.92
N LEU A 42 17.99 7.22 7.94
CA LEU A 42 16.71 6.98 8.66
C LEU A 42 16.88 6.03 9.86
N THR A 43 18.07 5.95 10.45
CA THR A 43 18.42 4.92 11.45
C THR A 43 17.48 4.91 12.66
N ASP A 44 17.22 6.07 13.25
CA ASP A 44 16.47 6.22 14.51
C ASP A 44 15.09 6.89 14.32
N GLN A 45 14.69 7.14 13.07
CA GLN A 45 13.44 7.83 12.77
C GLN A 45 12.28 6.84 12.62
N PHE A 46 11.10 7.29 12.99
CA PHE A 46 9.87 6.61 12.57
C PHE A 46 9.50 7.06 11.16
N VAL A 47 9.31 6.10 10.25
CA VAL A 47 9.14 6.35 8.82
C VAL A 47 7.74 5.99 8.37
N ILE A 48 6.95 7.01 8.05
CA ILE A 48 5.71 6.84 7.27
C ILE A 48 6.11 6.78 5.79
N GLY A 49 5.65 5.76 5.06
CA GLY A 49 5.97 5.64 3.64
C GLY A 49 4.74 5.68 2.75
N ASN A 50 4.96 6.10 1.51
CA ASN A 50 3.98 6.02 0.43
C ASN A 50 4.70 5.76 -0.90
N ILE A 51 4.16 4.87 -1.70
CA ILE A 51 4.66 4.55 -3.05
C ILE A 51 3.53 4.78 -4.06
N GLY A 52 3.82 5.57 -5.08
CA GLY A 52 2.88 5.79 -6.17
C GLY A 52 3.19 7.03 -6.99
N ARG A 53 2.51 7.18 -8.12
CA ARG A 53 2.61 8.40 -8.93
C ARG A 53 2.26 9.61 -8.09
N LEU A 54 3.05 10.67 -8.16
CA LEU A 54 2.76 11.93 -7.47
C LEU A 54 1.68 12.70 -8.24
N CYS A 55 0.43 12.47 -7.86
CA CYS A 55 -0.76 13.01 -8.52
C CYS A 55 -1.95 13.08 -7.56
N GLN A 56 -2.95 13.88 -7.92
CA GLN A 56 -4.17 14.08 -7.13
C GLN A 56 -4.81 12.75 -6.68
N GLN A 57 -4.88 11.75 -7.55
CA GLN A 57 -5.47 10.44 -7.22
C GLN A 57 -4.84 9.80 -5.98
N LYS A 58 -3.52 9.85 -5.87
CA LYS A 58 -2.76 9.25 -4.76
C LYS A 58 -2.72 10.09 -3.49
N ASN A 59 -3.15 11.36 -3.60
CA ASN A 59 -3.40 12.28 -2.49
C ASN A 59 -2.23 12.46 -1.52
N GLN A 60 -0.98 12.48 -2.02
CA GLN A 60 0.19 12.75 -1.19
C GLN A 60 0.15 14.13 -0.54
N SER A 61 -0.60 15.07 -1.12
CA SER A 61 -0.85 16.37 -0.51
C SER A 61 -1.48 16.22 0.88
N PHE A 62 -2.44 15.33 1.06
CA PHE A 62 -3.04 15.03 2.37
C PHE A 62 -2.01 14.43 3.35
N LEU A 63 -1.06 13.61 2.87
CA LEU A 63 -0.01 13.07 3.74
C LEU A 63 0.92 14.16 4.30
N LEU A 64 1.09 15.27 3.62
CA LEU A 64 1.83 16.42 4.16
C LEU A 64 1.06 17.08 5.31
N ASP A 65 -0.27 17.18 5.23
CA ASP A 65 -1.10 17.65 6.32
C ASP A 65 -1.03 16.69 7.52
N VAL A 66 -1.09 15.37 7.25
CA VAL A 66 -0.92 14.32 8.26
C VAL A 66 0.45 14.41 8.93
N LEU A 67 1.52 14.58 8.14
CA LEU A 67 2.88 14.75 8.66
C LEU A 67 2.99 15.97 9.59
N ALA A 68 2.38 17.10 9.22
CA ALA A 68 2.39 18.30 10.04
C ALA A 68 1.69 18.11 11.40
N GLN A 69 0.67 17.25 11.49
CA GLN A 69 0.05 16.88 12.76
C GLN A 69 0.89 15.84 13.52
N ALA A 70 1.36 14.80 12.85
CA ALA A 70 2.14 13.72 13.45
C ALA A 70 3.48 14.20 14.01
N ALA A 71 4.14 15.15 13.35
CA ALA A 71 5.41 15.73 13.79
C ALA A 71 5.32 16.47 15.14
N LYS A 72 4.13 16.94 15.52
CA LYS A 72 3.89 17.53 16.86
C LYS A 72 3.88 16.46 17.95
N LEU A 73 3.53 15.23 17.60
CA LEU A 73 3.38 14.10 18.51
C LEU A 73 4.67 13.27 18.60
N ARG A 74 5.42 13.17 17.50
CA ARG A 74 6.65 12.36 17.40
C ARG A 74 7.77 13.15 16.69
N PRO A 75 8.71 13.77 17.41
CA PRO A 75 9.74 14.64 16.81
C PRO A 75 10.63 13.98 15.76
N GLY A 76 11.00 12.70 15.94
CA GLY A 76 11.86 11.93 15.02
C GLY A 76 11.15 11.34 13.79
N LEU A 77 9.95 11.83 13.44
CA LEU A 77 9.15 11.31 12.33
C LEU A 77 9.68 11.79 10.98
N ARG A 78 9.64 10.91 9.97
CA ARG A 78 9.93 11.17 8.56
C ARG A 78 8.81 10.66 7.66
N LEU A 79 8.63 11.32 6.52
CA LEU A 79 7.77 10.86 5.43
C LEU A 79 8.63 10.52 4.22
N LEU A 80 8.57 9.26 3.77
CA LEU A 80 9.24 8.76 2.58
C LEU A 80 8.24 8.66 1.44
N LEU A 81 8.37 9.53 0.43
CA LEU A 81 7.54 9.54 -0.78
C LEU A 81 8.34 8.97 -1.96
N ILE A 82 7.85 7.87 -2.52
CA ILE A 82 8.49 7.16 -3.62
C ILE A 82 7.60 7.25 -4.86
N GLY A 83 8.16 7.78 -5.93
CA GLY A 83 7.51 7.97 -7.21
C GLY A 83 7.77 9.35 -7.80
N GLU A 84 7.27 9.53 -9.01
CA GLU A 84 7.33 10.78 -9.76
C GLU A 84 5.93 11.14 -10.24
N GLY A 85 5.74 12.41 -10.64
CA GLY A 85 4.48 12.90 -11.19
C GLY A 85 4.37 14.40 -11.21
N GLY A 86 3.28 14.89 -11.80
CA GLY A 86 3.07 16.31 -12.00
C GLY A 86 2.97 17.15 -10.73
N ASP A 87 2.62 16.51 -9.60
CA ASP A 87 2.40 17.25 -8.35
C ASP A 87 3.69 17.47 -7.54
N LEU A 88 4.87 16.97 -7.98
CA LEU A 88 6.11 17.04 -7.21
C LEU A 88 6.46 18.48 -6.76
N ALA A 89 6.37 19.46 -7.66
CA ALA A 89 6.67 20.86 -7.33
C ALA A 89 5.69 21.41 -6.28
N ALA A 90 4.40 21.17 -6.46
CA ALA A 90 3.36 21.61 -5.54
C ALA A 90 3.47 20.93 -4.15
N LEU A 91 3.88 19.67 -4.12
CA LEU A 91 4.12 18.95 -2.87
C LEU A 91 5.32 19.52 -2.11
N LYS A 92 6.42 19.85 -2.79
CA LYS A 92 7.59 20.50 -2.17
C LYS A 92 7.22 21.87 -1.59
N GLU A 93 6.55 22.72 -2.38
CA GLU A 93 6.06 24.02 -1.92
C GLU A 93 5.12 23.88 -0.70
N LYS A 94 4.21 22.92 -0.73
CA LYS A 94 3.32 22.65 0.42
C LYS A 94 4.10 22.22 1.65
N ALA A 95 5.11 21.36 1.52
CA ALA A 95 5.95 20.92 2.62
C ALA A 95 6.70 22.09 3.27
N GLU A 96 7.24 23.02 2.47
CA GLU A 96 7.85 24.25 2.95
C GLU A 96 6.85 25.13 3.70
N ARG A 97 5.68 25.38 3.11
CA ARG A 97 4.62 26.19 3.71
C ARG A 97 4.11 25.63 5.05
N LEU A 98 4.10 24.30 5.20
CA LEU A 98 3.74 23.61 6.44
C LEU A 98 4.89 23.51 7.45
N GLY A 99 6.11 23.92 7.07
CA GLY A 99 7.32 23.82 7.92
C GLY A 99 7.75 22.37 8.20
N VAL A 100 7.52 21.46 7.25
CA VAL A 100 7.87 20.03 7.36
C VAL A 100 8.78 19.53 6.23
N ALA A 101 9.32 20.43 5.41
CA ALA A 101 10.14 20.07 4.25
C ALA A 101 11.37 19.23 4.63
N ASP A 102 12.01 19.54 5.76
CA ASP A 102 13.15 18.80 6.32
C ASP A 102 12.81 17.38 6.78
N ARG A 103 11.51 17.05 6.88
CA ARG A 103 10.99 15.75 7.29
C ARG A 103 10.52 14.88 6.13
N VAL A 104 10.49 15.42 4.90
CA VAL A 104 10.03 14.69 3.72
C VAL A 104 11.22 14.29 2.87
N LEU A 105 11.33 12.99 2.59
CA LEU A 105 12.26 12.46 1.62
C LEU A 105 11.51 12.12 0.33
N PHE A 106 11.69 12.96 -0.70
CA PHE A 106 11.24 12.69 -2.07
C PHE A 106 12.29 11.82 -2.77
N TYR A 107 12.06 10.51 -2.84
CA TYR A 107 13.05 9.54 -3.30
C TYR A 107 13.14 9.47 -4.83
N GLY A 108 12.07 9.78 -5.55
CA GLY A 108 11.96 9.50 -7.00
C GLY A 108 11.52 8.05 -7.27
N THR A 109 11.88 7.51 -8.43
CA THR A 109 11.51 6.15 -8.84
C THR A 109 12.56 5.11 -8.43
N THR A 110 12.14 3.83 -8.36
CA THR A 110 13.02 2.71 -8.04
C THR A 110 12.61 1.45 -8.80
N GLN A 111 13.58 0.58 -9.08
CA GLN A 111 13.35 -0.80 -9.55
C GLN A 111 13.25 -1.80 -8.38
N HIS A 112 13.51 -1.33 -7.15
CA HIS A 112 13.56 -2.12 -5.93
C HIS A 112 12.63 -1.54 -4.84
N PRO A 113 11.30 -1.48 -5.09
CA PRO A 113 10.34 -0.95 -4.13
C PRO A 113 10.32 -1.76 -2.82
N GLU A 114 10.59 -3.07 -2.89
CA GLU A 114 10.66 -3.96 -1.73
C GLU A 114 11.66 -3.46 -0.68
N ARG A 115 12.85 -3.01 -1.10
CA ARG A 115 13.88 -2.48 -0.19
C ARG A 115 13.39 -1.24 0.56
N LEU A 116 12.67 -0.37 -0.13
CA LEU A 116 12.15 0.87 0.46
C LEU A 116 10.94 0.60 1.37
N LEU A 117 10.10 -0.40 1.05
CA LEU A 117 9.05 -0.85 1.94
C LEU A 117 9.64 -1.38 3.26
N TRP A 118 10.72 -2.16 3.22
CA TRP A 118 11.37 -2.63 4.45
C TRP A 118 11.95 -1.51 5.31
N ALA A 119 12.31 -0.36 4.72
CA ALA A 119 12.80 0.80 5.48
C ALA A 119 11.71 1.55 6.25
N MET A 120 10.43 1.35 5.91
CA MET A 120 9.28 2.01 6.54
C MET A 120 8.87 1.32 7.84
N ASP A 121 8.13 2.05 8.69
CA ASP A 121 7.48 1.53 9.89
C ASP A 121 5.96 1.38 9.69
N VAL A 122 5.40 2.17 8.78
CA VAL A 122 3.98 2.12 8.38
C VAL A 122 3.82 2.61 6.95
N PHE A 123 2.89 2.01 6.22
CA PHE A 123 2.50 2.44 4.88
C PHE A 123 1.19 3.23 4.93
N ALA A 124 1.20 4.46 4.44
CA ALA A 124 0.03 5.34 4.38
C ALA A 124 -0.48 5.46 2.95
N PHE A 125 -1.76 5.13 2.73
CA PHE A 125 -2.35 5.03 1.39
C PHE A 125 -3.69 5.79 1.28
N PRO A 126 -3.66 7.14 1.26
CA PRO A 126 -4.84 8.00 1.28
C PRO A 126 -5.44 8.24 -0.10
N SER A 127 -5.34 7.29 -1.02
CA SER A 127 -5.82 7.44 -2.39
C SER A 127 -7.30 7.81 -2.45
N LEU A 128 -7.66 8.68 -3.39
CA LEU A 128 -9.04 9.09 -3.64
C LEU A 128 -9.85 8.01 -4.38
N PHE A 129 -9.18 7.17 -5.14
CA PHE A 129 -9.75 5.97 -5.79
C PHE A 129 -8.64 5.02 -6.23
N GLU A 130 -8.93 3.72 -6.22
CA GLU A 130 -8.04 2.66 -6.68
C GLU A 130 -8.80 1.57 -7.44
N GLY A 131 -8.11 0.93 -8.38
CA GLY A 131 -8.64 -0.28 -9.00
C GLY A 131 -8.54 -1.49 -8.07
N LEU A 132 -7.34 -1.76 -7.55
CA LEU A 132 -7.06 -2.76 -6.51
C LEU A 132 -6.18 -2.18 -5.39
N GLY A 133 -5.19 -1.35 -5.74
CA GLY A 133 -4.22 -0.84 -4.77
C GLY A 133 -3.09 -1.84 -4.49
N ILE A 134 -2.48 -2.36 -5.55
CA ILE A 134 -1.49 -3.46 -5.48
C ILE A 134 -0.34 -3.15 -4.53
N VAL A 135 0.10 -1.90 -4.44
CA VAL A 135 1.16 -1.46 -3.54
C VAL A 135 0.81 -1.65 -2.06
N ALA A 136 -0.47 -1.59 -1.70
CA ALA A 136 -0.91 -1.90 -0.33
C ALA A 136 -0.77 -3.40 -0.03
N ILE A 137 -0.92 -4.27 -1.04
CA ILE A 137 -0.70 -5.72 -0.92
C ILE A 137 0.80 -6.01 -0.81
N GLU A 138 1.65 -5.31 -1.58
CA GLU A 138 3.11 -5.38 -1.49
C GLU A 138 3.60 -4.96 -0.09
N ALA A 139 3.05 -3.87 0.46
CA ALA A 139 3.36 -3.42 1.82
C ALA A 139 2.98 -4.47 2.88
N GLN A 140 1.83 -5.13 2.73
CA GLN A 140 1.41 -6.22 3.63
C GLN A 140 2.33 -7.44 3.50
N ALA A 141 2.75 -7.81 2.29
CA ALA A 141 3.72 -8.90 2.10
C ALA A 141 5.06 -8.59 2.77
N ALA A 142 5.47 -7.31 2.76
CA ALA A 142 6.63 -6.82 3.50
C ALA A 142 6.40 -6.75 5.03
N GLY A 143 5.22 -7.12 5.52
CA GLY A 143 4.90 -7.11 6.95
C GLY A 143 4.64 -5.70 7.52
N LEU A 144 4.37 -4.72 6.67
CA LEU A 144 4.06 -3.37 7.11
C LEU A 144 2.60 -3.23 7.53
N PRO A 145 2.33 -2.57 8.65
CA PRO A 145 1.02 -2.00 8.91
C PRO A 145 0.64 -1.02 7.80
N VAL A 146 -0.61 -1.07 7.36
CA VAL A 146 -1.15 -0.22 6.31
C VAL A 146 -2.33 0.58 6.84
N VAL A 147 -2.29 1.90 6.68
CA VAL A 147 -3.46 2.76 6.87
C VAL A 147 -3.90 3.25 5.50
N CYS A 148 -5.09 2.87 5.07
CA CYS A 148 -5.60 3.24 3.76
C CYS A 148 -6.98 3.92 3.86
N SER A 149 -7.31 4.70 2.82
CA SER A 149 -8.63 5.33 2.72
C SER A 149 -9.74 4.31 2.48
N GLU A 150 -10.98 4.71 2.73
CA GLU A 150 -12.19 3.96 2.40
C GLU A 150 -12.37 3.70 0.91
N HIS A 151 -11.68 4.47 0.06
CA HIS A 151 -11.73 4.37 -1.40
C HIS A 151 -10.79 3.29 -1.98
N VAL A 152 -9.95 2.69 -1.14
CA VAL A 152 -9.17 1.50 -1.51
C VAL A 152 -10.11 0.29 -1.44
N PRO A 153 -10.18 -0.56 -2.48
CA PRO A 153 -11.04 -1.74 -2.46
C PRO A 153 -10.79 -2.65 -1.25
N PRO A 154 -11.85 -3.19 -0.61
CA PRO A 154 -11.68 -4.10 0.53
C PRO A 154 -10.85 -5.35 0.22
N GLU A 155 -10.82 -5.77 -1.03
CA GLU A 155 -10.02 -6.89 -1.52
C GLU A 155 -8.50 -6.68 -1.36
N ALA A 156 -8.06 -5.40 -1.24
CA ALA A 156 -6.67 -5.09 -0.94
C ALA A 156 -6.30 -5.33 0.54
N ALA A 157 -7.27 -5.52 1.43
CA ALA A 157 -7.03 -5.83 2.84
C ALA A 157 -6.89 -7.36 3.03
N VAL A 158 -5.71 -7.90 2.69
CA VAL A 158 -5.43 -9.35 2.66
C VAL A 158 -4.99 -9.87 4.03
N THR A 159 -4.41 -9.00 4.86
CA THR A 159 -3.90 -9.35 6.20
C THR A 159 -4.55 -8.47 7.27
N PRO A 160 -4.47 -8.87 8.56
CA PRO A 160 -4.96 -8.03 9.66
C PRO A 160 -4.14 -6.75 9.89
N LEU A 161 -3.08 -6.52 9.11
CA LEU A 161 -2.25 -5.32 9.20
C LEU A 161 -2.92 -4.08 8.59
N VAL A 162 -4.08 -4.20 7.97
CA VAL A 162 -4.76 -3.09 7.28
C VAL A 162 -5.79 -2.43 8.18
N THR A 163 -5.61 -1.13 8.36
CA THR A 163 -6.61 -0.23 8.98
C THR A 163 -7.20 0.66 7.88
N ARG A 164 -8.51 0.61 7.72
CA ARG A 164 -9.24 1.50 6.79
C ARG A 164 -9.74 2.71 7.57
N LEU A 165 -9.45 3.91 7.10
CA LEU A 165 -9.82 5.15 7.76
C LEU A 165 -10.37 6.15 6.73
N PRO A 166 -11.58 6.69 6.92
CA PRO A 166 -12.14 7.71 6.06
C PRO A 166 -11.26 8.96 5.97
N LEU A 167 -11.21 9.58 4.79
CA LEU A 167 -10.42 10.79 4.58
C LEU A 167 -11.03 12.01 5.30
N ASP A 168 -12.34 12.03 5.48
CA ASP A 168 -13.08 13.10 6.16
C ASP A 168 -12.86 13.13 7.68
N GLU A 169 -12.32 12.06 8.28
CA GLU A 169 -11.80 12.09 9.66
C GLU A 169 -10.63 13.08 9.83
N GLY A 170 -10.02 13.48 8.75
CA GLY A 170 -9.00 14.53 8.68
C GLY A 170 -7.60 14.12 9.12
N ALA A 171 -6.66 15.02 8.90
CA ALA A 171 -5.23 14.77 9.07
C ALA A 171 -4.82 14.40 10.50
N ALA A 172 -5.50 14.94 11.52
CA ALA A 172 -5.18 14.64 12.91
C ALA A 172 -5.58 13.20 13.31
N ALA A 173 -6.72 12.70 12.83
CA ALA A 173 -7.14 11.33 13.05
C ALA A 173 -6.19 10.35 12.34
N TRP A 174 -5.81 10.64 11.11
CA TRP A 174 -4.81 9.86 10.38
C TRP A 174 -3.44 9.83 11.06
N ALA A 175 -2.96 10.98 11.55
CA ALA A 175 -1.71 11.05 12.32
C ALA A 175 -1.76 10.15 13.56
N ASN A 176 -2.86 10.20 14.33
CA ASN A 176 -3.05 9.34 15.49
C ASN A 176 -3.13 7.86 15.11
N ALA A 177 -3.83 7.49 14.03
CA ALA A 177 -3.92 6.12 13.56
C ALA A 177 -2.54 5.57 13.19
N LEU A 178 -1.75 6.32 12.40
CA LEU A 178 -0.41 5.93 11.98
C LEU A 178 0.58 5.76 13.15
N LEU A 179 0.43 6.56 14.21
CA LEU A 179 1.33 6.53 15.37
C LEU A 179 0.92 5.55 16.47
N LYS A 180 -0.35 5.12 16.49
CA LYS A 180 -0.87 4.17 17.49
C LYS A 180 -0.68 2.70 17.12
N LEU A 181 -0.22 2.42 15.91
CA LEU A 181 0.07 1.04 15.49
C LEU A 181 1.11 0.45 16.44
N PRO A 182 0.92 -0.80 16.90
CA PRO A 182 1.88 -1.43 17.78
C PRO A 182 3.25 -1.48 17.11
N GLU A 183 4.29 -1.13 17.87
CA GLU A 183 5.69 -1.38 17.47
C GLU A 183 5.92 -2.91 17.50
N ALA A 184 5.19 -3.64 16.68
CA ALA A 184 5.45 -5.07 16.51
C ALA A 184 6.74 -5.22 15.70
N GLU A 185 7.56 -6.20 16.06
CA GLU A 185 8.65 -6.63 15.18
C GLU A 185 8.06 -6.89 13.80
N GLN A 186 8.57 -6.19 12.80
CA GLN A 186 8.14 -6.38 11.43
C GLN A 186 8.45 -7.83 11.03
N THR A 187 7.40 -8.60 10.82
CA THR A 187 7.49 -9.99 10.36
C THR A 187 6.84 -10.06 8.98
N SER A 188 7.34 -10.93 8.11
CA SER A 188 6.81 -11.02 6.76
C SER A 188 5.35 -11.47 6.75
N GLY A 189 4.51 -10.73 5.99
CA GLY A 189 3.14 -11.11 5.64
C GLY A 189 3.03 -11.88 4.32
N ALA A 190 4.17 -12.23 3.69
CA ALA A 190 4.22 -12.84 2.37
C ALA A 190 3.37 -14.12 2.25
N GLU A 191 3.41 -14.99 3.27
CA GLU A 191 2.62 -16.23 3.28
C GLU A 191 1.11 -15.94 3.37
N GLN A 192 0.69 -14.98 4.17
CA GLN A 192 -0.72 -14.58 4.28
C GLN A 192 -1.23 -14.01 2.97
N VAL A 193 -0.41 -13.19 2.29
CA VAL A 193 -0.73 -12.62 0.98
C VAL A 193 -0.82 -13.72 -0.08
N ARG A 194 0.07 -14.71 -0.04
CA ARG A 194 0.00 -15.89 -0.90
C ARG A 194 -1.29 -16.67 -0.69
N GLN A 195 -1.64 -16.98 0.58
CA GLN A 195 -2.87 -17.70 0.94
C GLN A 195 -4.12 -16.89 0.54
N GLY A 196 -4.03 -15.57 0.51
CA GLY A 196 -5.07 -14.69 -0.02
C GLY A 196 -5.22 -14.72 -1.55
N GLY A 197 -4.39 -15.51 -2.26
CA GLY A 197 -4.47 -15.71 -3.71
C GLY A 197 -3.80 -14.61 -4.55
N PHE A 198 -2.88 -13.84 -3.97
CA PHE A 198 -2.18 -12.74 -4.64
C PHE A 198 -0.72 -13.07 -5.02
N ASP A 199 -0.29 -14.33 -4.91
CA ASP A 199 1.03 -14.73 -5.43
C ASP A 199 0.99 -14.86 -6.96
N VAL A 200 1.95 -14.24 -7.63
CA VAL A 200 1.98 -14.19 -9.11
C VAL A 200 2.07 -15.56 -9.75
N ALA A 201 2.80 -16.51 -9.13
CA ALA A 201 2.92 -17.87 -9.67
C ALA A 201 1.60 -18.63 -9.52
N ASP A 202 0.86 -18.44 -8.42
CA ASP A 202 -0.46 -19.05 -8.20
C ASP A 202 -1.49 -18.45 -9.15
N VAL A 203 -1.46 -17.14 -9.35
CA VAL A 203 -2.32 -16.43 -10.32
C VAL A 203 -2.04 -16.93 -11.74
N ALA A 204 -0.77 -17.07 -12.14
CA ALA A 204 -0.39 -17.58 -13.45
C ALA A 204 -0.92 -19.01 -13.69
N ARG A 205 -0.76 -19.91 -12.71
CA ARG A 205 -1.33 -21.30 -12.78
C ARG A 205 -2.85 -21.30 -12.89
N ARG A 206 -3.53 -20.38 -12.21
CA ARG A 206 -4.98 -20.23 -12.29
C ARG A 206 -5.41 -19.77 -13.68
N ILE A 207 -4.71 -18.79 -14.26
CA ILE A 207 -4.94 -18.36 -15.64
C ILE A 207 -4.74 -19.51 -16.61
N GLU A 208 -3.63 -20.23 -16.51
CA GLU A 208 -3.32 -21.39 -17.37
C GLU A 208 -4.43 -22.45 -17.31
N ARG A 209 -4.86 -22.84 -16.11
CA ARG A 209 -5.97 -23.79 -15.93
C ARG A 209 -7.28 -23.33 -16.58
N THR A 210 -7.59 -22.03 -16.43
CA THR A 210 -8.79 -21.44 -17.04
C THR A 210 -8.74 -21.51 -18.57
N TYR A 211 -7.59 -21.21 -19.18
CA TYR A 211 -7.42 -21.29 -20.64
C TYR A 211 -7.33 -22.72 -21.17
N MET A 212 -6.76 -23.65 -20.41
CA MET A 212 -6.65 -25.08 -20.82
C MET A 212 -7.95 -25.88 -20.59
N GLY A 213 -9.00 -25.28 -20.07
CA GLY A 213 -10.32 -25.90 -19.95
C GLY A 213 -10.46 -26.91 -18.81
N SER A 214 -9.59 -26.90 -17.82
CA SER A 214 -9.59 -27.86 -16.70
C SER A 214 -10.46 -27.43 -15.49
N GLU A 215 -11.20 -26.33 -15.57
CA GLU A 215 -12.14 -25.92 -14.52
C GLU A 215 -13.56 -25.66 -15.04
N HIS A 216 -14.30 -26.75 -15.23
CA HIS A 216 -15.76 -26.69 -15.13
C HIS A 216 -16.12 -27.24 -13.75
N GLY A 217 -16.34 -26.37 -12.76
CA GLY A 217 -16.94 -26.84 -11.53
C GLY A 217 -16.72 -26.15 -10.20
N GLU A 218 -16.09 -24.97 -10.10
CA GLU A 218 -16.21 -24.22 -8.86
C GLU A 218 -16.58 -22.77 -9.13
N THR A 219 -17.88 -22.49 -9.21
CA THR A 219 -18.43 -21.16 -9.07
C THR A 219 -18.26 -20.75 -7.61
N ASN A 220 -17.20 -20.04 -7.30
CA ASN A 220 -17.08 -19.37 -6.01
C ASN A 220 -18.20 -18.32 -5.89
N ASP A 221 -19.14 -18.61 -5.01
CA ASP A 221 -20.30 -17.78 -4.66
C ASP A 221 -19.82 -16.51 -3.90
N PHE A 222 -19.42 -15.49 -4.64
CA PHE A 222 -19.21 -14.14 -4.12
C PHE A 222 -20.55 -13.37 -4.01
N ARG A 223 -21.60 -14.05 -3.52
CA ARG A 223 -22.81 -13.38 -3.04
C ARG A 223 -22.78 -13.39 -1.52
N ARG A 224 -22.12 -12.40 -0.91
CA ARG A 224 -22.41 -11.88 0.45
C ARG A 224 -21.36 -10.84 0.83
N HIS A 225 -21.70 -9.58 0.61
CA HIS A 225 -21.74 -8.48 1.59
C HIS A 225 -22.05 -7.19 0.86
#